data_bebe2a83a05bd62e4867af64ebbbca2c
#
_entry.id   bebe2a83a05bd62e4867af64ebbbca2c
#
_cell.length_a   1.000
_cell.length_b   1.000
_cell.length_c   1.000
_cell.angle_alpha   90.00
_cell.angle_beta   90.00
_cell.angle_gamma   90.00
#
_symmetry.space_group_name_H-M   'P 1'
#
loop_
_entity.id
_entity.type
_entity.pdbx_description
1 polymer ?
#
loop_
_entity_poly.entity_id
_entity_poly.type
_entity_poly.pdbx_seq_one_letter_code
_entity_poly.pdbx_strand_id
1 'polypeptide(L)'
;MKSLYGLKQAPKQWHEKFDRAMVANGFRINERDKCVYVKNTENGYIILCLYVDNMLIVGSDDDMIKSTKKMLNSSFDMKDMGLADVILGIKISKSSNGLILSQSHYVDKILEKFNKNDSGVCKTPVDLNLHLSKNKSESVSQLEYSRVIGSLMYLMSCTRPDIAYAISKLSRYTSNPGSDHWKGITRVLRYLRYIRSYVLHYTRYPAVLEGYIDAN
;
A
#
# COMPACT_ATOMS: atom_id res chain seq x y z
N MET A 1 -31.40 1.49 15.23
CA MET A 1 -30.74 2.65 15.87
C MET A 1 -29.66 3.16 14.89
N LYS A 2 -29.71 4.42 14.47
CA LYS A 2 -28.64 4.99 13.61
C LYS A 2 -27.51 5.44 14.52
N SER A 3 -26.27 4.97 14.28
CA SER A 3 -25.10 5.51 14.97
C SER A 3 -24.75 6.87 14.40
N LEU A 4 -24.46 7.83 15.27
CA LEU A 4 -24.02 9.15 14.85
C LEU A 4 -22.54 9.08 14.41
N TYR A 5 -22.25 9.67 13.25
CA TYR A 5 -20.87 9.83 12.77
C TYR A 5 -20.04 10.60 13.80
N GLY A 6 -18.80 10.15 14.02
CA GLY A 6 -17.90 10.73 15.01
C GLY A 6 -17.91 10.07 16.41
N LEU A 7 -18.87 9.20 16.71
CA LEU A 7 -18.84 8.44 17.95
C LEU A 7 -17.86 7.26 17.83
N LYS A 8 -17.13 6.98 18.91
CA LYS A 8 -16.11 5.91 18.96
C LYS A 8 -16.64 4.51 18.53
N GLN A 9 -17.91 4.22 18.79
CA GLN A 9 -18.56 2.96 18.45
C GLN A 9 -19.11 2.91 17.02
N ALA A 10 -19.22 4.03 16.30
CA ALA A 10 -19.83 4.09 14.97
C ALA A 10 -19.12 3.22 13.93
N PRO A 11 -17.76 3.22 13.82
CA PRO A 11 -17.05 2.36 12.88
C PRO A 11 -17.30 0.87 13.16
N LYS A 12 -17.35 0.45 14.43
CA LYS A 12 -17.63 -0.93 14.80
C LYS A 12 -19.05 -1.34 14.40
N GLN A 13 -20.06 -0.50 14.67
CA GLN A 13 -21.45 -0.78 14.29
C GLN A 13 -21.63 -0.81 12.76
N TRP A 14 -20.93 0.03 12.05
CA TRP A 14 -20.89 0.01 10.59
C TRP A 14 -20.33 -1.33 10.08
N HIS A 15 -19.17 -1.73 10.58
CA HIS A 15 -18.51 -2.98 10.22
C HIS A 15 -19.41 -4.20 10.50
N GLU A 16 -20.02 -4.28 11.68
CA GLU A 16 -20.94 -5.35 12.04
C GLU A 16 -22.21 -5.42 11.14
N LYS A 17 -22.70 -4.26 10.69
CA LYS A 17 -23.82 -4.21 9.74
C LYS A 17 -23.38 -4.71 8.38
N PHE A 18 -22.19 -4.33 7.95
CA PHE A 18 -21.61 -4.75 6.69
C PHE A 18 -21.34 -6.26 6.69
N ASP A 19 -20.72 -6.82 7.73
CA ASP A 19 -20.48 -8.25 7.93
C ASP A 19 -21.75 -9.05 7.76
N ARG A 20 -22.82 -8.65 8.47
CA ARG A 20 -24.11 -9.33 8.38
C ARG A 20 -24.68 -9.34 6.96
N ALA A 21 -24.57 -8.23 6.25
CA ALA A 21 -25.04 -8.15 4.87
C ALA A 21 -24.22 -9.05 3.94
N MET A 22 -22.91 -9.08 4.10
CA MET A 22 -22.02 -9.91 3.27
C MET A 22 -22.24 -11.40 3.52
N VAL A 23 -22.29 -11.83 4.78
CA VAL A 23 -22.52 -13.23 5.16
C VAL A 23 -23.91 -13.70 4.70
N ALA A 24 -24.94 -12.88 4.85
CA ALA A 24 -26.32 -13.20 4.38
C ALA A 24 -26.39 -13.38 2.84
N ASN A 25 -25.45 -12.79 2.10
CA ASN A 25 -25.35 -12.93 0.64
C ASN A 25 -24.30 -13.97 0.18
N GLY A 26 -23.86 -14.85 1.09
CA GLY A 26 -23.00 -15.99 0.80
C GLY A 26 -21.51 -15.67 0.68
N PHE A 27 -21.07 -14.50 1.17
CA PHE A 27 -19.65 -14.20 1.31
C PHE A 27 -19.11 -14.81 2.59
N ARG A 28 -17.85 -15.21 2.55
CA ARG A 28 -17.07 -15.62 3.73
C ARG A 28 -16.09 -14.51 4.08
N ILE A 29 -16.00 -14.20 5.37
CA ILE A 29 -15.01 -13.26 5.91
C ILE A 29 -13.64 -13.95 5.88
N ASN A 30 -12.61 -13.27 5.40
CA ASN A 30 -11.27 -13.81 5.39
C ASN A 30 -10.73 -13.94 6.83
N GLU A 31 -10.05 -15.03 7.13
CA GLU A 31 -9.53 -15.30 8.48
C GLU A 31 -8.40 -14.36 8.89
N ARG A 32 -7.59 -13.92 7.91
CA ARG A 32 -6.42 -13.07 8.14
C ARG A 32 -6.76 -11.60 8.17
N ASP A 33 -7.72 -11.17 7.35
CA ASP A 33 -8.16 -9.78 7.27
C ASP A 33 -9.69 -9.73 7.25
N LYS A 34 -10.27 -9.22 8.33
CA LYS A 34 -11.72 -9.13 8.51
C LYS A 34 -12.39 -8.12 7.57
N CYS A 35 -11.63 -7.28 6.89
CA CYS A 35 -12.13 -6.36 5.87
C CYS A 35 -12.15 -6.97 4.46
N VAL A 36 -11.74 -8.23 4.31
CA VAL A 36 -11.74 -8.97 3.04
C VAL A 36 -12.83 -10.03 3.06
N TYR A 37 -13.70 -10.01 2.06
CA TYR A 37 -14.82 -10.94 1.88
C TYR A 37 -14.65 -11.69 0.57
N VAL A 38 -14.84 -13.00 0.61
CA VAL A 38 -14.65 -13.87 -0.55
C VAL A 38 -15.90 -14.69 -0.80
N LYS A 39 -16.32 -14.74 -2.05
CA LYS A 39 -17.39 -15.64 -2.51
C LYS A 39 -16.89 -16.43 -3.72
N ASN A 40 -16.92 -17.76 -3.59
CA ASN A 40 -16.62 -18.67 -4.69
C ASN A 40 -17.92 -19.23 -5.24
N THR A 41 -17.99 -19.38 -6.55
CA THR A 41 -19.08 -20.03 -7.27
C THR A 41 -18.50 -20.99 -8.30
N GLU A 42 -19.33 -21.80 -8.94
CA GLU A 42 -18.89 -22.69 -10.02
C GLU A 42 -18.27 -21.92 -11.20
N ASN A 43 -18.72 -20.68 -11.44
CA ASN A 43 -18.29 -19.84 -12.55
C ASN A 43 -17.09 -18.92 -12.22
N GLY A 44 -16.61 -18.93 -10.97
CA GLY A 44 -15.49 -18.08 -10.59
C GLY A 44 -15.54 -17.59 -9.15
N TYR A 45 -14.83 -16.51 -8.91
CA TYR A 45 -14.73 -15.93 -7.57
C TYR A 45 -14.96 -14.42 -7.57
N ILE A 46 -15.35 -13.91 -6.42
CA ILE A 46 -15.39 -12.47 -6.10
C ILE A 46 -14.67 -12.23 -4.78
N ILE A 47 -13.82 -11.23 -4.77
CA ILE A 47 -13.14 -10.70 -3.59
C ILE A 47 -13.58 -9.26 -3.42
N LEU A 48 -14.01 -8.92 -2.22
CA LEU A 48 -14.38 -7.57 -1.86
C LEU A 48 -13.50 -7.12 -0.70
N CYS A 49 -12.80 -6.00 -0.87
CA CYS A 49 -11.95 -5.40 0.15
C CYS A 49 -12.58 -4.09 0.60
N LEU A 50 -12.95 -4.02 1.88
CA LEU A 50 -13.51 -2.82 2.51
C LEU A 50 -12.37 -2.00 3.16
N TYR A 51 -12.28 -0.73 2.82
CA TYR A 51 -11.34 0.20 3.45
C TYR A 51 -12.08 1.48 3.84
N VAL A 52 -12.47 1.57 5.10
CA VAL A 52 -13.26 2.68 5.67
C VAL A 52 -14.52 2.92 4.81
N ASP A 53 -14.52 3.98 3.97
CA ASP A 53 -15.62 4.36 3.09
C ASP A 53 -15.43 3.89 1.64
N ASN A 54 -14.27 3.29 1.32
CA ASN A 54 -13.95 2.80 -0.01
C ASN A 54 -14.07 1.28 -0.07
N MET A 55 -14.47 0.78 -1.23
CA MET A 55 -14.59 -0.65 -1.48
C MET A 55 -13.99 -1.00 -2.84
N LEU A 56 -13.13 -2.02 -2.86
CA LEU A 56 -12.59 -2.60 -4.08
C LEU A 56 -13.26 -3.96 -4.31
N ILE A 57 -13.82 -4.15 -5.51
CA ILE A 57 -14.39 -5.42 -5.95
C ILE A 57 -13.51 -5.99 -7.04
N VAL A 58 -13.02 -7.20 -6.84
CA VAL A 58 -12.23 -7.96 -7.80
C VAL A 58 -12.96 -9.27 -8.08
N GLY A 59 -13.17 -9.60 -9.34
CA GLY A 59 -13.85 -10.83 -9.72
C GLY A 59 -13.34 -11.38 -11.05
N SER A 60 -13.52 -12.66 -11.24
CA SER A 60 -13.16 -13.36 -12.48
C SER A 60 -14.17 -13.16 -13.60
N ASP A 61 -15.38 -12.70 -13.28
CA ASP A 61 -16.50 -12.56 -14.19
C ASP A 61 -17.24 -11.22 -13.99
N ASP A 62 -17.55 -10.52 -15.09
CA ASP A 62 -18.19 -9.21 -15.05
C ASP A 62 -19.64 -9.24 -14.55
N ASP A 63 -20.38 -10.32 -14.79
CA ASP A 63 -21.77 -10.44 -14.35
C ASP A 63 -21.85 -10.71 -12.86
N MET A 64 -20.88 -11.43 -12.30
CA MET A 64 -20.70 -11.54 -10.85
C MET A 64 -20.39 -10.20 -10.21
N ILE A 65 -19.54 -9.38 -10.81
CA ILE A 65 -19.24 -8.03 -10.33
C ILE A 65 -20.52 -7.17 -10.37
N LYS A 66 -21.26 -7.15 -11.48
CA LYS A 66 -22.51 -6.39 -11.63
C LYS A 66 -23.57 -6.80 -10.61
N SER A 67 -23.76 -8.11 -10.41
CA SER A 67 -24.73 -8.64 -9.44
C SER A 67 -24.35 -8.27 -8.00
N THR A 68 -23.05 -8.30 -7.67
CA THR A 68 -22.53 -7.87 -6.37
C THR A 68 -22.77 -6.38 -6.15
N LYS A 69 -22.47 -5.52 -7.13
CA LYS A 69 -22.77 -4.09 -7.07
C LYS A 69 -24.26 -3.81 -6.85
N LYS A 70 -25.15 -4.54 -7.55
CA LYS A 70 -26.60 -4.42 -7.37
C LYS A 70 -27.03 -4.81 -5.96
N MET A 71 -26.51 -5.89 -5.42
CA MET A 71 -26.79 -6.36 -4.05
C MET A 71 -26.34 -5.31 -3.02
N LEU A 72 -25.13 -4.75 -3.18
CA LEU A 72 -24.61 -3.72 -2.30
C LEU A 72 -25.45 -2.44 -2.34
N ASN A 73 -25.82 -1.96 -3.54
CA ASN A 73 -26.65 -0.78 -3.71
C ASN A 73 -28.06 -0.96 -3.11
N SER A 74 -28.59 -2.19 -3.04
CA SER A 74 -29.88 -2.45 -2.36
C SER A 74 -29.78 -2.38 -0.83
N SER A 75 -28.59 -2.57 -0.27
CA SER A 75 -28.34 -2.64 1.17
C SER A 75 -27.73 -1.37 1.76
N PHE A 76 -27.02 -0.61 0.94
CA PHE A 76 -26.25 0.57 1.33
C PHE A 76 -26.41 1.68 0.28
N ASP A 77 -26.40 2.92 0.75
CA ASP A 77 -26.30 4.10 -0.13
C ASP A 77 -24.84 4.25 -0.60
N MET A 78 -24.58 3.84 -1.85
CA MET A 78 -23.24 3.73 -2.41
C MET A 78 -23.18 4.36 -3.79
N LYS A 79 -22.01 4.94 -4.12
CA LYS A 79 -21.68 5.44 -5.44
C LYS A 79 -20.74 4.47 -6.15
N ASP A 80 -21.15 3.98 -7.33
CA ASP A 80 -20.26 3.22 -8.20
C ASP A 80 -19.25 4.17 -8.86
N MET A 81 -17.96 3.98 -8.55
CA MET A 81 -16.84 4.77 -9.09
C MET A 81 -16.28 4.19 -10.40
N GLY A 82 -16.86 3.09 -10.92
CA GLY A 82 -16.39 2.44 -12.13
C GLY A 82 -15.16 1.56 -11.92
N LEU A 83 -14.28 1.52 -12.92
CA LEU A 83 -13.03 0.77 -12.83
C LEU A 83 -12.04 1.50 -11.90
N ALA A 84 -11.41 0.73 -11.02
CA ALA A 84 -10.39 1.29 -10.14
C ALA A 84 -9.15 1.69 -10.95
N ASP A 85 -8.85 2.99 -10.96
CA ASP A 85 -7.64 3.57 -11.56
C ASP A 85 -6.64 4.02 -10.49
N VAL A 86 -7.12 4.52 -9.36
CA VAL A 86 -6.32 4.85 -8.18
C VAL A 86 -7.04 4.38 -6.93
N ILE A 87 -6.40 3.57 -6.12
CA ILE A 87 -6.88 3.18 -4.79
C ILE A 87 -5.76 3.29 -3.77
N LEU A 88 -6.06 3.91 -2.61
CA LEU A 88 -5.08 4.12 -1.53
C LEU A 88 -3.76 4.74 -2.01
N GLY A 89 -3.80 5.64 -2.98
CA GLY A 89 -2.62 6.29 -3.54
C GLY A 89 -1.76 5.38 -4.45
N ILE A 90 -2.29 4.22 -4.87
CA ILE A 90 -1.67 3.34 -5.85
C ILE A 90 -2.43 3.46 -7.15
N LYS A 91 -1.76 3.86 -8.23
CA LYS A 91 -2.33 3.87 -9.58
C LYS A 91 -2.32 2.46 -10.14
N ILE A 92 -3.47 2.01 -10.66
CA ILE A 92 -3.67 0.71 -11.26
C ILE A 92 -3.85 0.92 -12.77
N SER A 93 -3.00 0.30 -13.56
CA SER A 93 -3.14 0.29 -15.02
C SER A 93 -3.24 -1.14 -15.53
N LYS A 94 -4.19 -1.40 -16.42
CA LYS A 94 -4.33 -2.70 -17.09
C LYS A 94 -3.42 -2.73 -18.32
N SER A 95 -2.73 -3.83 -18.53
CA SER A 95 -2.01 -4.15 -19.76
C SER A 95 -2.63 -5.40 -20.40
N SER A 96 -2.24 -5.72 -21.63
CA SER A 96 -2.68 -6.96 -22.31
C SER A 96 -2.32 -8.22 -21.51
N ASN A 97 -1.22 -8.19 -20.75
CA ASN A 97 -0.68 -9.32 -20.01
C ASN A 97 -0.84 -9.25 -18.49
N GLY A 98 -1.56 -8.27 -17.95
CA GLY A 98 -1.70 -8.19 -16.50
C GLY A 98 -1.97 -6.79 -15.96
N LEU A 99 -1.45 -6.52 -14.77
CA LEU A 99 -1.63 -5.27 -14.04
C LEU A 99 -0.29 -4.57 -13.80
N ILE A 100 -0.33 -3.25 -13.83
CA ILE A 100 0.80 -2.38 -13.49
C ILE A 100 0.38 -1.52 -12.30
N LEU A 101 1.12 -1.60 -11.20
CA LEU A 101 0.92 -0.78 -10.00
C LEU A 101 2.01 0.27 -9.91
N SER A 102 1.62 1.54 -9.76
CA SER A 102 2.54 2.68 -9.72
C SER A 102 2.21 3.61 -8.56
N GLN A 103 3.24 4.14 -7.92
CA GLN A 103 3.16 5.22 -6.95
C GLN A 103 4.06 6.41 -7.34
N SER A 104 4.35 6.62 -8.62
CA SER A 104 5.21 7.70 -9.08
C SER A 104 4.77 9.08 -8.57
N HIS A 105 3.46 9.36 -8.55
CA HIS A 105 2.90 10.58 -7.98
C HIS A 105 3.12 10.71 -6.46
N TYR A 106 3.19 9.59 -5.74
CA TYR A 106 3.50 9.61 -4.31
C TYR A 106 5.00 9.81 -4.07
N VAL A 107 5.85 9.24 -4.92
CA VAL A 107 7.30 9.55 -4.93
C VAL A 107 7.51 11.05 -5.12
N ASP A 108 6.78 11.69 -6.06
CA ASP A 108 6.88 13.15 -6.27
C ASP A 108 6.52 13.93 -5.01
N LYS A 109 5.44 13.59 -4.34
CA LYS A 109 5.04 14.22 -3.07
C LYS A 109 6.10 14.06 -1.98
N ILE A 110 6.74 12.89 -1.89
CA ILE A 110 7.83 12.65 -0.93
C ILE A 110 9.02 13.54 -1.28
N LEU A 111 9.44 13.58 -2.54
CA LEU A 111 10.59 14.37 -2.99
C LEU A 111 10.33 15.87 -2.82
N GLU A 112 9.14 16.35 -3.14
CA GLU A 112 8.78 17.75 -2.94
C GLU A 112 8.80 18.14 -1.47
N LYS A 113 8.29 17.27 -0.59
CA LYS A 113 8.22 17.54 0.85
C LYS A 113 9.55 17.50 1.56
N PHE A 114 10.40 16.52 1.24
CA PHE A 114 11.59 16.21 2.04
C PHE A 114 12.92 16.42 1.31
N ASN A 115 12.90 16.67 0.01
CA ASN A 115 14.11 16.79 -0.82
C ASN A 115 13.98 17.82 -1.94
N LYS A 116 13.18 18.87 -1.73
CA LYS A 116 12.85 19.88 -2.74
C LYS A 116 14.08 20.57 -3.34
N ASN A 117 15.05 20.92 -2.50
CA ASN A 117 16.24 21.70 -2.89
C ASN A 117 17.43 20.84 -3.32
N ASP A 118 17.31 19.54 -3.30
CA ASP A 118 18.37 18.61 -3.69
C ASP A 118 18.11 18.04 -5.07
N SER A 119 18.95 18.33 -6.04
CA SER A 119 18.89 17.81 -7.42
C SER A 119 19.73 16.56 -7.63
N GLY A 120 20.45 16.08 -6.60
CA GLY A 120 21.31 14.90 -6.69
C GLY A 120 20.53 13.62 -7.01
N VAL A 121 21.21 12.68 -7.67
CA VAL A 121 20.71 11.34 -7.97
C VAL A 121 21.68 10.28 -7.51
N CYS A 122 21.18 9.11 -7.13
CA CYS A 122 21.97 7.94 -6.76
C CYS A 122 21.44 6.71 -7.49
N LYS A 123 22.32 5.82 -7.91
CA LYS A 123 21.94 4.57 -8.61
C LYS A 123 21.60 3.42 -7.66
N THR A 124 21.93 3.55 -6.37
CA THR A 124 21.68 2.54 -5.34
C THR A 124 21.08 3.17 -4.08
N PRO A 125 20.13 2.50 -3.40
CA PRO A 125 19.49 3.03 -2.20
C PRO A 125 20.38 2.98 -0.96
N VAL A 126 21.44 2.17 -0.98
CA VAL A 126 22.39 1.98 0.13
C VAL A 126 23.79 2.36 -0.29
N ASP A 127 24.55 2.94 0.64
CA ASP A 127 25.98 3.12 0.53
C ASP A 127 26.69 2.04 1.34
N LEU A 128 27.46 1.19 0.67
CA LEU A 128 28.19 0.11 1.33
C LEU A 128 29.30 0.64 2.26
N ASN A 129 29.77 1.86 2.00
CA ASN A 129 30.81 2.51 2.82
C ASN A 129 30.23 3.25 4.04
N LEU A 130 28.90 3.43 4.09
CA LEU A 130 28.25 4.11 5.20
C LEU A 130 27.91 3.11 6.32
N HIS A 131 28.75 3.07 7.35
CA HIS A 131 28.51 2.27 8.54
C HIS A 131 27.62 3.03 9.53
N LEU A 132 26.34 2.65 9.56
CA LEU A 132 25.37 3.21 10.50
C LEU A 132 25.57 2.61 11.90
N SER A 133 25.72 3.47 12.90
CA SER A 133 25.83 3.12 14.32
C SER A 133 24.93 3.98 15.17
N LYS A 134 24.74 3.64 16.46
CA LYS A 134 23.96 4.48 17.39
C LYS A 134 24.52 5.90 17.41
N ASN A 135 23.63 6.90 17.33
CA ASN A 135 24.02 8.30 17.38
C ASN A 135 24.70 8.64 18.72
N LYS A 136 25.88 9.22 18.65
CA LYS A 136 26.67 9.69 19.79
C LYS A 136 26.86 11.22 19.75
N SER A 137 26.31 11.90 18.75
CA SER A 137 26.41 13.34 18.53
C SER A 137 25.02 13.98 18.63
N GLU A 138 24.94 15.24 18.24
CA GLU A 138 23.68 15.98 18.19
C GLU A 138 22.66 15.28 17.29
N SER A 139 21.41 15.18 17.78
CA SER A 139 20.31 14.55 17.04
C SER A 139 19.75 15.51 15.99
N VAL A 140 19.39 14.97 14.84
CA VAL A 140 18.52 15.67 13.89
C VAL A 140 17.05 15.58 14.36
N SER A 141 16.16 16.37 13.75
CA SER A 141 14.74 16.36 14.11
C SER A 141 14.14 14.95 14.03
N GLN A 142 13.84 14.35 15.19
CA GLN A 142 13.22 13.04 15.29
C GLN A 142 11.87 13.00 14.58
N LEU A 143 11.09 14.08 14.69
CA LEU A 143 9.77 14.16 14.09
C LEU A 143 9.85 14.10 12.56
N GLU A 144 10.77 14.86 11.96
CA GLU A 144 10.97 14.83 10.51
C GLU A 144 11.52 13.49 10.04
N TYR A 145 12.50 12.96 10.77
CA TYR A 145 13.04 11.63 10.49
C TYR A 145 11.95 10.56 10.46
N SER A 146 11.10 10.54 11.49
CA SER A 146 9.98 9.58 11.60
C SER A 146 8.97 9.74 10.47
N ARG A 147 8.67 10.99 10.08
CA ARG A 147 7.73 11.27 8.97
C ARG A 147 8.26 10.76 7.62
N VAL A 148 9.55 10.97 7.35
CA VAL A 148 10.17 10.47 6.13
C VAL A 148 10.19 8.94 6.12
N ILE A 149 10.65 8.31 7.20
CA ILE A 149 10.67 6.85 7.33
C ILE A 149 9.27 6.27 7.14
N GLY A 150 8.24 6.81 7.79
CA GLY A 150 6.86 6.34 7.63
C GLY A 150 6.35 6.44 6.17
N SER A 151 6.67 7.54 5.49
CA SER A 151 6.32 7.70 4.07
C SER A 151 7.05 6.69 3.17
N LEU A 152 8.32 6.43 3.44
CA LEU A 152 9.14 5.46 2.69
C LEU A 152 8.72 4.01 3.01
N MET A 153 8.32 3.71 4.24
CA MET A 153 7.78 2.40 4.62
C MET A 153 6.49 2.09 3.85
N TYR A 154 5.60 3.07 3.74
CA TYR A 154 4.37 2.90 2.94
C TYR A 154 4.70 2.62 1.46
N LEU A 155 5.60 3.40 0.87
CA LEU A 155 6.04 3.23 -0.52
C LEU A 155 6.66 1.84 -0.76
N MET A 156 7.55 1.41 0.13
CA MET A 156 8.24 0.11 0.09
C MET A 156 7.25 -1.07 0.16
N SER A 157 6.26 -0.97 1.04
CA SER A 157 5.28 -2.05 1.26
C SER A 157 4.29 -2.20 0.10
N CYS A 158 4.04 -1.12 -0.65
CA CYS A 158 3.03 -1.12 -1.72
C CYS A 158 3.62 -1.44 -3.09
N THR A 159 4.68 -0.72 -3.52
CA THR A 159 5.16 -0.82 -4.91
C THR A 159 6.68 -0.80 -5.07
N ARG A 160 7.45 -0.54 -3.99
CA ARG A 160 8.90 -0.35 -4.06
C ARG A 160 9.67 -1.25 -3.09
N PRO A 161 9.61 -2.57 -3.26
CA PRO A 161 10.37 -3.51 -2.42
C PRO A 161 11.89 -3.33 -2.53
N ASP A 162 12.38 -2.73 -3.58
CA ASP A 162 13.79 -2.43 -3.84
C ASP A 162 14.44 -1.51 -2.79
N ILE A 163 13.68 -0.70 -2.06
CA ILE A 163 14.19 0.12 -0.95
C ILE A 163 14.06 -0.56 0.42
N ALA A 164 13.52 -1.77 0.50
CA ALA A 164 13.16 -2.41 1.77
C ALA A 164 14.35 -2.56 2.73
N TYR A 165 15.49 -3.02 2.23
CA TYR A 165 16.70 -3.18 3.04
C TYR A 165 17.19 -1.84 3.62
N ALA A 166 17.23 -0.79 2.79
CA ALA A 166 17.66 0.54 3.21
C ALA A 166 16.75 1.09 4.33
N ILE A 167 15.43 1.00 4.12
CA ILE A 167 14.45 1.52 5.07
C ILE A 167 14.44 0.69 6.35
N SER A 168 14.54 -0.63 6.28
CA SER A 168 14.67 -1.51 7.45
C SER A 168 15.89 -1.14 8.30
N LYS A 169 17.04 -0.85 7.68
CA LYS A 169 18.22 -0.38 8.41
C LYS A 169 18.01 0.99 9.05
N LEU A 170 17.49 1.96 8.31
CA LEU A 170 17.33 3.35 8.77
C LEU A 170 16.24 3.47 9.85
N SER A 171 15.18 2.68 9.79
CA SER A 171 14.09 2.70 10.78
C SER A 171 14.55 2.36 12.21
N ARG A 172 15.65 1.64 12.37
CA ARG A 172 16.23 1.30 13.69
C ARG A 172 16.70 2.52 14.48
N TYR A 173 16.93 3.63 13.81
CA TYR A 173 17.49 4.87 14.41
C TYR A 173 16.43 5.96 14.65
N THR A 174 15.14 5.63 14.51
CA THR A 174 14.03 6.60 14.65
C THR A 174 13.96 7.25 16.02
N SER A 175 14.40 6.58 17.09
CA SER A 175 14.38 7.13 18.45
C SER A 175 15.43 8.21 18.70
N ASN A 176 16.60 8.12 18.04
CA ASN A 176 17.70 9.08 18.19
C ASN A 176 18.49 9.18 16.87
N PRO A 177 17.95 9.83 15.83
CA PRO A 177 18.61 9.94 14.54
C PRO A 177 19.72 11.00 14.56
N GLY A 178 20.88 10.67 14.01
CA GLY A 178 21.99 11.60 13.80
C GLY A 178 22.15 11.99 12.33
N SER A 179 23.15 12.84 12.05
CA SER A 179 23.44 13.35 10.70
C SER A 179 23.74 12.26 9.68
N ASP A 180 24.41 11.16 10.08
CA ASP A 180 24.73 10.07 9.17
C ASP A 180 23.47 9.24 8.79
N HIS A 181 22.55 9.11 9.73
CA HIS A 181 21.24 8.49 9.43
C HIS A 181 20.45 9.34 8.43
N TRP A 182 20.51 10.68 8.57
CA TRP A 182 19.89 11.61 7.63
C TRP A 182 20.54 11.55 6.24
N LYS A 183 21.87 11.44 6.15
CA LYS A 183 22.58 11.19 4.88
C LYS A 183 22.08 9.90 4.20
N GLY A 184 21.85 8.84 5.00
CA GLY A 184 21.25 7.60 4.51
C GLY A 184 19.86 7.81 3.89
N ILE A 185 18.97 8.56 4.57
CA ILE A 185 17.67 8.95 4.01
C ILE A 185 17.82 9.75 2.73
N THR A 186 18.68 10.77 2.72
CA THR A 186 18.93 11.60 1.53
C THR A 186 19.36 10.75 0.34
N ARG A 187 20.19 9.73 0.56
CA ARG A 187 20.58 8.79 -0.49
C ARG A 187 19.39 8.01 -1.05
N VAL A 188 18.49 7.50 -0.19
CA VAL A 188 17.26 6.83 -0.65
C VAL A 188 16.38 7.79 -1.46
N LEU A 189 16.23 9.04 -1.03
CA LEU A 189 15.46 10.04 -1.77
C LEU A 189 16.08 10.34 -3.15
N ARG A 190 17.41 10.45 -3.25
CA ARG A 190 18.14 10.59 -4.52
C ARG A 190 17.99 9.37 -5.42
N TYR A 191 17.97 8.16 -4.85
CA TYR A 191 17.71 6.94 -5.58
C TYR A 191 16.28 6.93 -6.14
N LEU A 192 15.27 7.27 -5.32
CA LEU A 192 13.89 7.37 -5.78
C LEU A 192 13.71 8.39 -6.90
N ARG A 193 14.44 9.50 -6.87
CA ARG A 193 14.45 10.49 -7.97
C ARG A 193 15.00 9.88 -9.27
N TYR A 194 16.07 9.11 -9.18
CA TYR A 194 16.70 8.46 -10.34
C TYR A 194 15.77 7.44 -11.01
N ILE A 195 15.04 6.65 -10.20
CA ILE A 195 14.16 5.59 -10.69
C ILE A 195 12.67 5.87 -10.39
N ARG A 196 12.27 7.13 -10.52
CA ARG A 196 10.93 7.64 -10.19
C ARG A 196 9.80 6.88 -10.88
N SER A 197 10.01 6.42 -12.11
CA SER A 197 9.02 5.74 -12.96
C SER A 197 8.94 4.22 -12.74
N TYR A 198 9.69 3.66 -11.79
CA TYR A 198 9.63 2.23 -11.54
C TYR A 198 8.26 1.83 -11.01
N VAL A 199 7.77 0.69 -11.49
CA VAL A 199 6.44 0.15 -11.25
C VAL A 199 6.52 -1.35 -10.95
N LEU A 200 5.51 -1.89 -10.28
CA LEU A 200 5.34 -3.34 -10.17
C LEU A 200 4.48 -3.84 -11.31
N HIS A 201 4.98 -4.84 -12.02
CA HIS A 201 4.26 -5.57 -13.04
C HIS A 201 3.78 -6.91 -12.49
N TYR A 202 2.48 -7.15 -12.57
CA TYR A 202 1.87 -8.46 -12.34
C TYR A 202 1.44 -9.02 -13.68
N THR A 203 2.16 -10.02 -14.16
CA THR A 203 1.89 -10.68 -15.43
C THR A 203 1.19 -12.02 -15.19
N ARG A 204 0.56 -12.56 -16.23
CA ARG A 204 -0.07 -13.89 -16.17
C ARG A 204 1.03 -14.95 -16.26
N TYR A 205 1.47 -15.44 -15.12
CA TYR A 205 2.33 -16.63 -15.04
C TYR A 205 1.48 -17.89 -14.82
N PRO A 206 2.03 -19.08 -15.13
CA PRO A 206 1.44 -20.34 -14.66
C PRO A 206 1.22 -20.29 -13.15
N ALA A 207 0.15 -20.93 -12.65
CA ALA A 207 -0.14 -20.99 -11.22
C ALA A 207 0.83 -21.94 -10.47
N VAL A 208 2.13 -21.67 -10.59
CA VAL A 208 3.22 -22.42 -9.96
C VAL A 208 3.89 -21.52 -8.93
N LEU A 209 4.05 -22.03 -7.73
CA LEU A 209 4.77 -21.32 -6.66
C LEU A 209 6.27 -21.53 -6.87
N GLU A 210 7.00 -20.44 -7.06
CA GLU A 210 8.46 -20.45 -7.17
C GLU A 210 9.07 -19.73 -5.98
N GLY A 211 10.15 -20.28 -5.44
CA GLY A 211 10.91 -19.71 -4.33
C GLY A 211 12.40 -19.72 -4.63
N TYR A 212 13.08 -18.63 -4.31
CA TYR A 212 14.53 -18.51 -4.42
C TYR A 212 15.13 -18.31 -3.05
N ILE A 213 16.21 -19.02 -2.74
CA ILE A 213 16.94 -18.92 -1.48
C ILE A 213 18.35 -18.48 -1.81
N ASP A 214 18.79 -17.39 -1.16
CA ASP A 214 20.18 -16.96 -1.17
C ASP A 214 20.88 -17.52 0.07
N ALA A 215 21.98 -18.24 -0.13
CA ALA A 215 22.77 -18.93 0.89
C ALA A 215 24.03 -18.13 1.22
N ASN A 216 23.89 -16.88 1.70
CA ASN A 216 24.99 -16.10 2.24
C ASN A 216 25.10 -16.26 3.75
#